data_a64cdd4ff0d78648c6c60a3bd842e99c
#
_entry.id   a64cdd4ff0d78648c6c60a3bd842e99c
#
_cell.length_a   1.000
_cell.length_b   1.000
_cell.length_c   1.000
_cell.angle_alpha   90.00
_cell.angle_beta   90.00
_cell.angle_gamma   90.00
#
_symmetry.space_group_name_H-M   'P 1'
#
loop_
_entity.id
_entity.type
_entity.pdbx_description
1 polymer ?
#
loop_
_entity_poly.entity_id
_entity_poly.type
_entity_poly.pdbx_seq_one_letter_code
_entity_poly.pdbx_strand_id
1 'polypeptide(L)'
;MSSNVSAPILVIGATGRQGSATVAHLLARGCPVRAFVRDPQSVAARRLAAAGAELVTGDLDDEAAVKSALDGAHGVFLMLTMMEGVHITEAGLAAEKRRGERVIDAARAAGVDHLVYSSLRGAGLRTNVTYYKVKEHLEAYLADSGVPATVLRPAFFMDNFDTLNRPALDDDGTLVVNLAVREDIPLSLIAVTDIGAFAAIAFTRPDDYRGATVSLAGDRLTPPQIAAAFGAVTGRSARSNRIPIQAVRAFDEHVAEMFEQFDAAPDLGIDIGELRRAHPELLDFPGWLARSGWRR
;
A
#
# COMPACT_ATOMS: atom_id res chain seq x y z
N MET A 1 14.02 -4.10 22.26
CA MET A 1 14.11 -2.69 22.72
C MET A 1 13.75 -1.82 21.52
N SER A 2 12.84 -0.84 21.65
CA SER A 2 12.55 0.07 20.54
C SER A 2 13.78 0.93 20.28
N SER A 3 14.30 0.93 19.04
CA SER A 3 15.40 1.80 18.66
C SER A 3 14.91 3.25 18.67
N ASN A 4 15.66 4.14 19.30
CA ASN A 4 15.36 5.58 19.28
C ASN A 4 15.85 6.14 17.95
N VAL A 5 14.95 6.27 16.98
CA VAL A 5 15.24 6.86 15.66
C VAL A 5 15.37 8.37 15.84
N SER A 6 16.60 8.89 15.81
CA SER A 6 16.88 10.32 16.05
C SER A 6 17.01 11.15 14.76
N ALA A 7 17.45 10.53 13.65
CA ALA A 7 17.49 11.19 12.34
C ALA A 7 16.19 10.94 11.56
N PRO A 8 15.81 11.81 10.61
CA PRO A 8 14.52 11.71 9.94
C PRO A 8 14.38 10.49 9.05
N ILE A 9 13.16 9.95 8.97
CA ILE A 9 12.76 8.95 7.98
C ILE A 9 12.14 9.70 6.80
N LEU A 10 12.73 9.54 5.61
CA LEU A 10 12.18 10.07 4.37
C LEU A 10 10.99 9.23 3.93
N VAL A 11 9.85 9.86 3.67
CA VAL A 11 8.66 9.19 3.16
C VAL A 11 8.42 9.61 1.71
N ILE A 12 8.65 8.69 0.78
CA ILE A 12 8.31 8.83 -0.63
C ILE A 12 6.83 8.49 -0.82
N GLY A 13 6.13 9.29 -1.66
CA GLY A 13 4.68 9.14 -1.80
C GLY A 13 3.87 9.68 -0.61
N ALA A 14 4.45 10.59 0.18
CA ALA A 14 3.93 11.08 1.46
C ALA A 14 2.50 11.65 1.38
N THR A 15 2.12 12.30 0.28
CA THR A 15 0.78 12.87 0.08
C THR A 15 -0.27 11.84 -0.34
N GLY A 16 0.14 10.62 -0.69
CA GLY A 16 -0.76 9.50 -1.02
C GLY A 16 -1.29 8.80 0.23
N ARG A 17 -2.22 7.86 0.05
CA ARG A 17 -2.87 7.13 1.15
C ARG A 17 -1.86 6.36 2.02
N GLN A 18 -1.00 5.54 1.42
CA GLN A 18 -0.01 4.77 2.17
C GLN A 18 1.05 5.67 2.82
N GLY A 19 1.58 6.65 2.07
CA GLY A 19 2.59 7.57 2.60
C GLY A 19 2.08 8.41 3.75
N SER A 20 0.87 8.96 3.65
CA SER A 20 0.28 9.75 4.75
C SER A 20 -0.01 8.90 5.99
N ALA A 21 -0.46 7.66 5.82
CA ALA A 21 -0.60 6.71 6.93
C ALA A 21 0.75 6.40 7.59
N THR A 22 1.79 6.17 6.77
CA THR A 22 3.16 5.95 7.28
C THR A 22 3.67 7.15 8.07
N VAL A 23 3.50 8.39 7.54
CA VAL A 23 3.86 9.62 8.27
C VAL A 23 3.15 9.68 9.61
N ALA A 24 1.83 9.45 9.66
CA ALA A 24 1.06 9.49 10.89
C ALA A 24 1.57 8.48 11.94
N HIS A 25 1.82 7.24 11.54
CA HIS A 25 2.29 6.20 12.44
C HIS A 25 3.75 6.39 12.90
N LEU A 26 4.61 6.97 12.07
CA LEU A 26 5.98 7.34 12.45
C LEU A 26 5.98 8.48 13.48
N LEU A 27 5.24 9.57 13.21
CA LEU A 27 5.11 10.70 14.14
C LEU A 27 4.51 10.27 15.49
N ALA A 28 3.48 9.41 15.47
CA ALA A 28 2.90 8.87 16.70
C ALA A 28 3.89 8.03 17.54
N ARG A 29 4.96 7.51 16.93
CA ARG A 29 6.05 6.81 17.60
C ARG A 29 7.24 7.71 17.96
N GLY A 30 7.11 9.02 17.74
CA GLY A 30 8.16 10.00 18.02
C GLY A 30 9.32 9.98 17.02
N CYS A 31 9.18 9.33 15.87
CA CYS A 31 10.18 9.33 14.82
C CYS A 31 10.11 10.66 14.05
N PRO A 32 11.23 11.37 13.85
CA PRO A 32 11.26 12.52 12.94
C PRO A 32 10.93 12.07 11.50
N VAL A 33 10.10 12.84 10.80
CA VAL A 33 9.67 12.50 9.46
C VAL A 33 9.98 13.61 8.48
N ARG A 34 10.57 13.24 7.34
CA ARG A 34 10.75 14.08 6.18
C ARG A 34 9.82 13.61 5.07
N ALA A 35 8.84 14.44 4.69
CA ALA A 35 7.87 14.12 3.66
C ALA A 35 8.32 14.68 2.30
N PHE A 36 8.61 13.79 1.33
CA PHE A 36 8.98 14.18 -0.03
C PHE A 36 7.73 14.52 -0.83
N VAL A 37 7.61 15.76 -1.28
CA VAL A 37 6.40 16.30 -1.91
C VAL A 37 6.76 17.08 -3.18
N ARG A 38 5.91 17.00 -4.23
CA ARG A 38 6.07 17.80 -5.45
C ARG A 38 5.59 19.23 -5.26
N ASP A 39 4.47 19.40 -4.58
CA ASP A 39 3.86 20.69 -4.29
C ASP A 39 3.64 20.85 -2.78
N PRO A 40 4.48 21.68 -2.10
CA PRO A 40 4.37 21.91 -0.67
C PRO A 40 3.13 22.74 -0.30
N GLN A 41 2.47 23.39 -1.29
CA GLN A 41 1.26 24.18 -1.07
C GLN A 41 -0.02 23.37 -1.22
N SER A 42 0.06 22.11 -1.67
CA SER A 42 -1.10 21.23 -1.74
C SER A 42 -1.75 21.04 -0.37
N VAL A 43 -3.06 20.82 -0.35
CA VAL A 43 -3.80 20.55 0.90
C VAL A 43 -3.21 19.37 1.66
N ALA A 44 -2.82 18.31 0.94
CA ALA A 44 -2.22 17.12 1.54
C ALA A 44 -0.85 17.43 2.18
N ALA A 45 0.04 18.16 1.49
CA ALA A 45 1.35 18.54 2.03
C ALA A 45 1.22 19.44 3.28
N ARG A 46 0.34 20.44 3.24
CA ARG A 46 0.10 21.30 4.41
C ARG A 46 -0.44 20.51 5.62
N ARG A 47 -1.28 19.48 5.41
CA ARG A 47 -1.73 18.59 6.50
C ARG A 47 -0.56 17.81 7.11
N LEU A 48 0.38 17.32 6.30
CA LEU A 48 1.58 16.65 6.80
C LEU A 48 2.47 17.58 7.63
N ALA A 49 2.69 18.82 7.16
CA ALA A 49 3.43 19.83 7.90
C ALA A 49 2.74 20.18 9.24
N ALA A 50 1.42 20.37 9.22
CA ALA A 50 0.65 20.64 10.43
C ALA A 50 0.69 19.47 11.45
N ALA A 51 0.88 18.24 10.95
CA ALA A 51 1.08 17.06 11.80
C ALA A 51 2.50 16.93 12.36
N GLY A 52 3.45 17.77 11.92
CA GLY A 52 4.83 17.79 12.41
C GLY A 52 5.87 17.18 11.47
N ALA A 53 5.52 16.84 10.24
CA ALA A 53 6.50 16.39 9.26
C ALA A 53 7.25 17.58 8.62
N GLU A 54 8.56 17.44 8.45
CA GLU A 54 9.38 18.32 7.61
C GLU A 54 9.00 18.09 6.13
N LEU A 55 8.68 19.16 5.38
CA LEU A 55 8.44 19.04 3.94
C LEU A 55 9.73 19.24 3.18
N VAL A 56 10.05 18.31 2.27
CA VAL A 56 11.13 18.45 1.29
C VAL A 56 10.51 18.42 -0.10
N THR A 57 10.73 19.50 -0.86
CA THR A 57 10.19 19.63 -2.21
C THR A 57 11.12 19.00 -3.24
N GLY A 58 10.55 18.18 -4.13
CA GLY A 58 11.27 17.57 -5.23
C GLY A 58 10.40 16.67 -6.09
N ASP A 59 10.95 16.23 -7.21
CA ASP A 59 10.35 15.22 -8.07
C ASP A 59 11.25 13.98 -8.11
N LEU A 60 10.66 12.79 -8.22
CA LEU A 60 11.42 11.53 -8.31
C LEU A 60 12.20 11.41 -9.63
N ASP A 61 11.86 12.21 -10.63
CA ASP A 61 12.60 12.29 -11.87
C ASP A 61 13.80 13.25 -11.80
N ASP A 62 13.95 14.03 -10.72
CA ASP A 62 15.11 14.84 -10.39
C ASP A 62 16.03 14.10 -9.42
N GLU A 63 17.16 13.61 -9.93
CA GLU A 63 18.14 12.86 -9.16
C GLU A 63 18.80 13.70 -8.05
N ALA A 64 19.04 14.99 -8.30
CA ALA A 64 19.65 15.87 -7.30
C ALA A 64 18.68 16.12 -6.13
N ALA A 65 17.39 16.30 -6.42
CA ALA A 65 16.37 16.45 -5.38
C ALA A 65 16.24 15.17 -4.53
N VAL A 66 16.28 13.97 -5.14
CA VAL A 66 16.23 12.70 -4.42
C VAL A 66 17.45 12.53 -3.51
N LYS A 67 18.66 12.81 -4.01
CA LYS A 67 19.91 12.76 -3.21
C LYS A 67 19.87 13.73 -2.04
N SER A 68 19.46 14.98 -2.28
CA SER A 68 19.34 15.99 -1.23
C SER A 68 18.31 15.60 -0.16
N ALA A 69 17.19 14.99 -0.55
CA ALA A 69 16.17 14.54 0.38
C ALA A 69 16.65 13.40 1.31
N LEU A 70 17.56 12.57 0.85
CA LEU A 70 18.15 11.45 1.59
C LEU A 70 19.34 11.85 2.47
N ASP A 71 19.89 13.06 2.28
CA ASP A 71 21.04 13.51 3.06
C ASP A 71 20.68 13.57 4.56
N GLY A 72 21.47 12.86 5.39
CA GLY A 72 21.26 12.73 6.81
C GLY A 72 19.96 11.98 7.22
N ALA A 73 19.30 11.30 6.30
CA ALA A 73 18.13 10.49 6.64
C ALA A 73 18.56 9.16 7.29
N HIS A 74 17.89 8.78 8.38
CA HIS A 74 18.04 7.45 8.99
C HIS A 74 17.56 6.33 8.05
N GLY A 75 16.44 6.57 7.37
CA GLY A 75 15.87 5.56 6.49
C GLY A 75 14.88 6.16 5.49
N VAL A 76 14.34 5.31 4.62
CA VAL A 76 13.37 5.72 3.63
C VAL A 76 12.22 4.73 3.50
N PHE A 77 10.99 5.25 3.56
CA PHE A 77 9.82 4.52 3.11
C PHE A 77 9.61 4.79 1.63
N LEU A 78 9.68 3.76 0.81
CA LEU A 78 9.55 3.83 -0.64
C LEU A 78 8.19 3.27 -1.07
N MET A 79 7.29 4.15 -1.51
CA MET A 79 6.03 3.80 -2.15
C MET A 79 5.95 4.48 -3.51
N LEU A 80 5.77 3.68 -4.54
CA LEU A 80 5.69 4.10 -5.93
C LEU A 80 4.34 3.71 -6.52
N THR A 81 3.95 4.37 -7.60
CA THR A 81 2.74 4.06 -8.33
C THR A 81 3.00 3.99 -9.83
N MET A 82 2.43 2.97 -10.47
CA MET A 82 2.36 2.81 -11.91
C MET A 82 1.11 3.48 -12.51
N MET A 83 0.26 4.07 -11.66
CA MET A 83 -0.99 4.67 -12.11
C MET A 83 -0.76 6.03 -12.77
N GLU A 84 -1.35 6.23 -13.94
CA GLU A 84 -1.56 7.54 -14.56
C GLU A 84 -3.07 7.82 -14.60
N GLY A 85 -3.51 8.71 -13.73
CA GLY A 85 -4.94 8.89 -13.46
C GLY A 85 -5.52 7.65 -12.79
N VAL A 86 -6.45 6.96 -13.47
CA VAL A 86 -7.13 5.75 -12.96
C VAL A 86 -6.67 4.47 -13.66
N HIS A 87 -5.70 4.56 -14.57
CA HIS A 87 -5.22 3.44 -15.38
C HIS A 87 -3.78 3.08 -15.06
N ILE A 88 -3.46 1.80 -15.20
CA ILE A 88 -2.09 1.29 -15.24
C ILE A 88 -1.60 1.43 -16.68
N THR A 89 -0.48 2.13 -16.90
CA THR A 89 0.05 2.36 -18.25
C THR A 89 1.48 1.87 -18.38
N GLU A 90 1.91 1.53 -19.59
CA GLU A 90 3.31 1.18 -19.87
C GLU A 90 4.27 2.30 -19.48
N ALA A 91 3.88 3.57 -19.70
CA ALA A 91 4.68 4.72 -19.28
C ALA A 91 4.79 4.82 -17.76
N GLY A 92 3.68 4.58 -17.04
CA GLY A 92 3.64 4.51 -15.58
C GLY A 92 4.50 3.39 -15.02
N LEU A 93 4.43 2.19 -15.62
CA LEU A 93 5.26 1.04 -15.27
C LEU A 93 6.75 1.34 -15.46
N ALA A 94 7.13 1.90 -16.61
CA ALA A 94 8.50 2.29 -16.90
C ALA A 94 9.00 3.40 -15.95
N ALA A 95 8.14 4.37 -15.61
CA ALA A 95 8.47 5.43 -14.65
C ALA A 95 8.66 4.86 -13.24
N GLU A 96 7.79 3.97 -12.79
CA GLU A 96 7.91 3.31 -11.49
C GLU A 96 9.25 2.58 -11.37
N LYS A 97 9.63 1.78 -12.38
CA LYS A 97 10.90 1.08 -12.42
C LYS A 97 12.08 2.04 -12.27
N ARG A 98 12.18 3.05 -13.14
CA ARG A 98 13.30 4.03 -13.12
C ARG A 98 13.40 4.79 -11.79
N ARG A 99 12.25 5.24 -11.26
CA ARG A 99 12.17 5.97 -9.99
C ARG A 99 12.57 5.11 -8.81
N GLY A 100 12.16 3.83 -8.82
CA GLY A 100 12.54 2.87 -7.80
C GLY A 100 14.04 2.62 -7.76
N GLU A 101 14.64 2.30 -8.91
CA GLU A 101 16.08 2.12 -9.04
C GLU A 101 16.85 3.35 -8.56
N ARG A 102 16.44 4.55 -8.99
CA ARG A 102 17.06 5.83 -8.55
C ARG A 102 17.02 6.03 -7.04
N VAL A 103 15.88 5.80 -6.40
CA VAL A 103 15.76 5.97 -4.94
C VAL A 103 16.60 4.92 -4.21
N ILE A 104 16.65 3.68 -4.67
CA ILE A 104 17.48 2.62 -4.09
C ILE A 104 18.96 2.97 -4.19
N ASP A 105 19.43 3.43 -5.37
CA ASP A 105 20.82 3.84 -5.58
C ASP A 105 21.20 5.05 -4.71
N ALA A 106 20.30 6.04 -4.62
CA ALA A 106 20.52 7.21 -3.77
C ALA A 106 20.54 6.84 -2.28
N ALA A 107 19.66 5.92 -1.85
CA ALA A 107 19.63 5.40 -0.48
C ALA A 107 20.92 4.65 -0.12
N ARG A 108 21.44 3.83 -1.05
CA ARG A 108 22.73 3.18 -0.90
C ARG A 108 23.87 4.19 -0.78
N ALA A 109 23.90 5.19 -1.65
CA ALA A 109 24.93 6.23 -1.64
C ALA A 109 24.91 7.10 -0.38
N ALA A 110 23.72 7.37 0.17
CA ALA A 110 23.52 8.08 1.43
C ALA A 110 23.82 7.23 2.67
N GLY A 111 23.97 5.90 2.51
CA GLY A 111 24.22 4.99 3.62
C GLY A 111 23.07 4.90 4.61
N VAL A 112 21.82 4.92 4.14
CA VAL A 112 20.66 4.82 5.03
C VAL A 112 20.66 3.50 5.81
N ASP A 113 20.25 3.54 7.06
CA ASP A 113 20.24 2.36 7.94
C ASP A 113 19.11 1.38 7.61
N HIS A 114 18.02 1.84 6.99
CA HIS A 114 16.88 0.99 6.68
C HIS A 114 16.01 1.56 5.54
N LEU A 115 15.73 0.75 4.52
CA LEU A 115 14.74 1.03 3.49
C LEU A 115 13.52 0.12 3.67
N VAL A 116 12.32 0.69 3.78
CA VAL A 116 11.07 -0.07 3.80
C VAL A 116 10.35 0.15 2.47
N TYR A 117 10.31 -0.89 1.65
CA TYR A 117 9.66 -0.84 0.33
C TYR A 117 8.23 -1.39 0.39
N SER A 118 7.26 -0.57 0.00
CA SER A 118 5.89 -1.02 -0.21
C SER A 118 5.73 -1.57 -1.63
N SER A 119 5.87 -2.88 -1.74
CA SER A 119 5.64 -3.68 -2.94
C SER A 119 4.15 -4.04 -3.06
N LEU A 120 3.81 -5.24 -3.49
CA LEU A 120 2.46 -5.79 -3.50
C LEU A 120 2.48 -7.31 -3.28
N ARG A 121 1.34 -7.80 -2.80
CA ARG A 121 1.12 -9.23 -2.72
C ARG A 121 0.92 -9.82 -4.12
N GLY A 122 1.81 -10.64 -4.52
CA GLY A 122 1.85 -11.21 -5.87
C GLY A 122 3.21 -11.04 -6.55
N ALA A 123 4.03 -10.09 -6.10
CA ALA A 123 5.42 -10.01 -6.53
C ALA A 123 6.16 -11.34 -6.20
N GLY A 124 6.91 -11.87 -7.16
CA GLY A 124 7.57 -13.16 -7.04
C GLY A 124 6.68 -14.39 -7.29
N LEU A 125 5.39 -14.22 -7.56
CA LEU A 125 4.53 -15.31 -8.05
C LEU A 125 4.79 -15.56 -9.54
N ARG A 126 4.75 -16.82 -9.94
CA ARG A 126 4.74 -17.19 -11.37
C ARG A 126 3.39 -16.83 -11.97
N THR A 127 3.27 -15.62 -12.49
CA THR A 127 2.02 -15.04 -13.00
C THR A 127 2.27 -14.28 -14.29
N ASN A 128 1.21 -14.10 -15.08
CA ASN A 128 1.24 -13.26 -16.28
C ASN A 128 0.91 -11.79 -16.01
N VAL A 129 0.61 -11.42 -14.76
CA VAL A 129 0.28 -10.03 -14.41
C VAL A 129 1.50 -9.14 -14.63
N THR A 130 1.38 -8.27 -15.61
CA THR A 130 2.51 -7.48 -16.14
C THR A 130 3.12 -6.56 -15.09
N TYR A 131 2.30 -5.85 -14.33
CA TYR A 131 2.81 -4.89 -13.34
C TYR A 131 3.41 -5.56 -12.09
N TYR A 132 3.14 -6.85 -11.82
CA TYR A 132 3.82 -7.61 -10.76
C TYR A 132 5.32 -7.76 -11.07
N LYS A 133 5.68 -7.86 -12.36
CA LYS A 133 7.08 -8.00 -12.79
C LYS A 133 7.92 -6.76 -12.46
N VAL A 134 7.32 -5.56 -12.50
CA VAL A 134 8.01 -4.34 -12.09
C VAL A 134 8.31 -4.36 -10.59
N LYS A 135 7.35 -4.80 -9.78
CA LYS A 135 7.55 -4.96 -8.33
C LYS A 135 8.61 -6.02 -8.02
N GLU A 136 8.53 -7.18 -8.66
CA GLU A 136 9.52 -8.24 -8.55
C GLU A 136 10.93 -7.76 -8.93
N HIS A 137 11.04 -7.01 -10.03
CA HIS A 137 12.31 -6.42 -10.44
C HIS A 137 12.87 -5.48 -9.37
N LEU A 138 12.03 -4.58 -8.81
CA LEU A 138 12.48 -3.65 -7.78
C LEU A 138 12.84 -4.35 -6.46
N GLU A 139 12.15 -5.42 -6.10
CA GLU A 139 12.52 -6.24 -4.93
C GLU A 139 13.88 -6.91 -5.14
N ALA A 140 14.14 -7.49 -6.33
CA ALA A 140 15.42 -8.08 -6.66
C ALA A 140 16.54 -7.02 -6.69
N TYR A 141 16.28 -5.88 -7.34
CA TYR A 141 17.24 -4.75 -7.39
C TYR A 141 17.60 -4.25 -5.99
N LEU A 142 16.60 -4.15 -5.10
CA LEU A 142 16.81 -3.76 -3.71
C LEU A 142 17.66 -4.79 -2.95
N ALA A 143 17.38 -6.07 -3.13
CA ALA A 143 18.15 -7.14 -2.50
C ALA A 143 19.62 -7.13 -2.96
N ASP A 144 19.87 -6.89 -4.25
CA ASP A 144 21.22 -6.85 -4.83
C ASP A 144 21.97 -5.54 -4.48
N SER A 145 21.25 -4.49 -4.06
CA SER A 145 21.85 -3.18 -3.73
C SER A 145 22.71 -3.21 -2.47
N GLY A 146 22.46 -4.15 -1.56
CA GLY A 146 23.10 -4.21 -0.24
C GLY A 146 22.54 -3.21 0.80
N VAL A 147 21.51 -2.42 0.46
CA VAL A 147 20.81 -1.57 1.43
C VAL A 147 20.03 -2.45 2.41
N PRO A 148 20.19 -2.27 3.74
CA PRO A 148 19.36 -3.00 4.69
C PRO A 148 17.88 -2.68 4.47
N ALA A 149 17.05 -3.68 4.16
CA ALA A 149 15.70 -3.42 3.71
C ALA A 149 14.66 -4.34 4.31
N THR A 150 13.42 -3.86 4.33
CA THR A 150 12.18 -4.64 4.53
C THR A 150 11.28 -4.46 3.33
N VAL A 151 10.73 -5.55 2.81
CA VAL A 151 9.71 -5.52 1.76
C VAL A 151 8.35 -5.80 2.39
N LEU A 152 7.42 -4.86 2.27
CA LEU A 152 6.02 -5.06 2.61
C LEU A 152 5.23 -5.42 1.35
N ARG A 153 4.48 -6.51 1.40
CA ARG A 153 3.62 -6.98 0.30
C ARG A 153 2.15 -6.89 0.71
N PRO A 154 1.52 -5.71 0.61
CA PRO A 154 0.11 -5.54 0.95
C PRO A 154 -0.80 -6.37 0.04
N ALA A 155 -1.87 -6.93 0.62
CA ALA A 155 -2.98 -7.54 -0.09
C ALA A 155 -3.91 -6.46 -0.70
N PHE A 156 -5.11 -6.85 -1.15
CA PHE A 156 -6.09 -5.93 -1.71
C PHE A 156 -6.54 -4.90 -0.66
N PHE A 157 -6.56 -3.62 -1.04
CA PHE A 157 -6.84 -2.55 -0.08
C PHE A 157 -8.34 -2.47 0.25
N MET A 158 -8.69 -2.49 1.52
CA MET A 158 -10.04 -2.19 2.00
C MET A 158 -10.49 -0.80 1.51
N ASP A 159 -9.56 0.15 1.44
CA ASP A 159 -9.78 1.53 0.99
C ASP A 159 -10.19 1.65 -0.49
N ASN A 160 -10.07 0.58 -1.28
CA ASN A 160 -10.61 0.54 -2.64
C ASN A 160 -12.14 0.63 -2.63
N PHE A 161 -12.80 0.17 -1.55
CA PHE A 161 -14.25 0.29 -1.40
C PHE A 161 -14.72 1.72 -1.11
N ASP A 162 -13.82 2.66 -0.85
CA ASP A 162 -14.14 4.10 -0.81
C ASP A 162 -13.96 4.80 -2.18
N THR A 163 -13.44 4.07 -3.18
CA THR A 163 -13.08 4.62 -4.49
C THR A 163 -13.58 3.74 -5.65
N LEU A 164 -12.67 3.07 -6.34
CA LEU A 164 -12.94 2.32 -7.57
C LEU A 164 -13.95 1.17 -7.40
N ASN A 165 -13.93 0.54 -6.23
CA ASN A 165 -14.84 -0.56 -5.91
C ASN A 165 -15.96 -0.14 -4.94
N ARG A 166 -16.28 1.16 -4.90
CA ARG A 166 -17.32 1.67 -4.02
C ARG A 166 -18.67 0.99 -4.34
N PRO A 167 -19.33 0.36 -3.32
CA PRO A 167 -20.66 -0.21 -3.50
C PRO A 167 -21.65 0.82 -4.00
N ALA A 168 -22.49 0.43 -4.94
CA ALA A 168 -23.56 1.25 -5.49
C ALA A 168 -24.93 0.78 -4.96
N LEU A 169 -25.90 1.68 -4.93
CA LEU A 169 -27.29 1.31 -4.70
C LEU A 169 -27.92 0.93 -6.06
N ASP A 170 -28.66 -0.17 -6.09
CA ASP A 170 -29.55 -0.48 -7.19
C ASP A 170 -30.93 0.17 -7.00
N ASP A 171 -31.85 -0.09 -7.95
CA ASP A 171 -33.16 0.57 -8.01
C ASP A 171 -34.07 0.27 -6.81
N ASP A 172 -33.85 -0.84 -6.11
CA ASP A 172 -34.60 -1.23 -4.90
C ASP A 172 -33.91 -0.79 -3.60
N GLY A 173 -32.77 -0.09 -3.70
CA GLY A 173 -32.01 0.41 -2.57
C GLY A 173 -31.08 -0.62 -1.92
N THR A 174 -30.85 -1.76 -2.58
CA THR A 174 -29.88 -2.77 -2.16
C THR A 174 -28.47 -2.30 -2.51
N LEU A 175 -27.53 -2.44 -1.58
CA LEU A 175 -26.11 -2.20 -1.82
C LEU A 175 -25.52 -3.33 -2.66
N VAL A 176 -24.88 -2.99 -3.77
CA VAL A 176 -24.24 -3.93 -4.68
C VAL A 176 -22.72 -3.75 -4.61
N VAL A 177 -22.04 -4.78 -4.13
CA VAL A 177 -20.56 -4.86 -4.13
C VAL A 177 -20.13 -5.49 -5.43
N ASN A 178 -19.55 -4.68 -6.31
CA ASN A 178 -19.10 -5.09 -7.64
C ASN A 178 -17.63 -5.49 -7.61
N LEU A 179 -17.32 -6.76 -7.88
CA LEU A 179 -15.97 -7.31 -7.98
C LEU A 179 -15.88 -8.30 -9.14
N ALA A 180 -14.73 -8.36 -9.81
CA ALA A 180 -14.49 -9.33 -10.88
C ALA A 180 -13.86 -10.64 -10.36
N VAL A 181 -14.21 -11.04 -9.14
CA VAL A 181 -13.74 -12.26 -8.47
C VAL A 181 -14.91 -13.21 -8.33
N ARG A 182 -14.66 -14.52 -8.45
CA ARG A 182 -15.67 -15.55 -8.18
C ARG A 182 -16.16 -15.44 -6.73
N GLU A 183 -17.45 -15.75 -6.52
CA GLU A 183 -18.09 -15.61 -5.21
C GLU A 183 -17.56 -16.58 -4.14
N ASP A 184 -16.95 -17.69 -4.56
CA ASP A 184 -16.36 -18.70 -3.69
C ASP A 184 -14.88 -18.41 -3.35
N ILE A 185 -14.25 -17.40 -3.97
CA ILE A 185 -12.86 -17.08 -3.78
C ILE A 185 -12.68 -16.01 -2.70
N PRO A 186 -12.00 -16.31 -1.59
CA PRO A 186 -11.70 -15.31 -0.58
C PRO A 186 -10.58 -14.36 -1.03
N LEU A 187 -10.81 -13.07 -0.85
CA LEU A 187 -9.81 -12.03 -1.00
C LEU A 187 -9.14 -11.75 0.35
N SER A 188 -7.81 -11.73 0.37
CA SER A 188 -7.06 -11.17 1.48
C SER A 188 -7.13 -9.63 1.39
N LEU A 189 -7.49 -8.98 2.49
CA LEU A 189 -7.79 -7.54 2.58
C LEU A 189 -6.87 -6.86 3.60
N ILE A 190 -6.44 -5.64 3.33
CA ILE A 190 -5.63 -4.83 4.25
C ILE A 190 -6.11 -3.37 4.26
N ALA A 191 -6.24 -2.77 5.42
CA ALA A 191 -6.46 -1.33 5.53
C ALA A 191 -5.16 -0.57 5.26
N VAL A 192 -5.23 0.53 4.51
CA VAL A 192 -4.04 1.34 4.19
C VAL A 192 -3.37 1.90 5.44
N THR A 193 -4.13 2.21 6.49
CA THR A 193 -3.57 2.65 7.77
C THR A 193 -2.65 1.59 8.38
N ASP A 194 -2.97 0.30 8.25
CA ASP A 194 -2.17 -0.79 8.80
C ASP A 194 -0.88 -1.00 8.01
N ILE A 195 -0.87 -0.71 6.71
CA ILE A 195 0.38 -0.69 5.92
C ILE A 195 1.34 0.34 6.52
N GLY A 196 0.84 1.55 6.83
CA GLY A 196 1.60 2.60 7.51
C GLY A 196 2.08 2.18 8.90
N ALA A 197 1.25 1.46 9.66
CA ALA A 197 1.62 0.93 10.96
C ALA A 197 2.76 -0.08 10.86
N PHE A 198 2.69 -1.05 9.92
CA PHE A 198 3.77 -2.02 9.70
C PHE A 198 5.05 -1.35 9.19
N ALA A 199 4.97 -0.33 8.34
CA ALA A 199 6.13 0.44 7.95
C ALA A 199 6.80 1.10 9.17
N ALA A 200 6.03 1.74 10.05
CA ALA A 200 6.55 2.34 11.27
C ALA A 200 7.10 1.31 12.26
N ILE A 201 6.48 0.13 12.37
CA ILE A 201 6.99 -1.00 13.18
C ILE A 201 8.34 -1.47 12.64
N ALA A 202 8.49 -1.62 11.31
CA ALA A 202 9.74 -2.03 10.70
C ALA A 202 10.89 -1.05 11.04
N PHE A 203 10.65 0.26 11.01
CA PHE A 203 11.65 1.24 11.39
C PHE A 203 11.98 1.23 12.90
N THR A 204 11.01 0.97 13.76
CA THR A 204 11.22 1.00 15.21
C THR A 204 11.66 -0.35 15.81
N ARG A 205 11.58 -1.42 15.02
CA ARG A 205 12.03 -2.78 15.35
C ARG A 205 12.91 -3.37 14.24
N PRO A 206 14.01 -2.69 13.86
CA PRO A 206 14.79 -3.06 12.67
C PRO A 206 15.38 -4.47 12.75
N ASP A 207 15.73 -4.94 13.94
CA ASP A 207 16.31 -6.29 14.14
C ASP A 207 15.33 -7.41 13.76
N ASP A 208 14.01 -7.16 13.87
CA ASP A 208 12.99 -8.13 13.52
C ASP A 208 12.60 -8.07 12.03
N TYR A 209 12.89 -6.94 11.36
CA TYR A 209 12.34 -6.66 10.03
C TYR A 209 13.37 -6.50 8.91
N ARG A 210 14.63 -6.14 9.20
CA ARG A 210 15.67 -6.06 8.17
C ARG A 210 15.89 -7.41 7.52
N GLY A 211 15.91 -7.43 6.19
CA GLY A 211 15.99 -8.66 5.39
C GLY A 211 14.66 -9.41 5.24
N ALA A 212 13.60 -8.95 5.90
CA ALA A 212 12.31 -9.63 5.85
C ALA A 212 11.45 -9.15 4.66
N THR A 213 10.67 -10.09 4.12
CA THR A 213 9.55 -9.83 3.23
C THR A 213 8.26 -10.22 3.94
N VAL A 214 7.39 -9.24 4.21
CA VAL A 214 6.18 -9.42 5.02
C VAL A 214 4.94 -9.20 4.15
N SER A 215 4.15 -10.26 3.96
CA SER A 215 2.83 -10.14 3.31
C SER A 215 1.80 -9.65 4.33
N LEU A 216 1.04 -8.61 3.97
CA LEU A 216 0.12 -7.93 4.88
C LEU A 216 -1.34 -8.19 4.50
N ALA A 217 -2.12 -8.70 5.46
CA ALA A 217 -3.58 -8.78 5.41
C ALA A 217 -4.16 -8.61 6.82
N GLY A 218 -5.30 -7.93 6.93
CA GLY A 218 -6.07 -7.79 8.18
C GLY A 218 -7.27 -8.73 8.23
N ASP A 219 -7.78 -9.12 7.06
CA ASP A 219 -8.93 -10.01 6.91
C ASP A 219 -8.86 -10.84 5.64
N ARG A 220 -9.74 -11.87 5.55
CA ARG A 220 -9.90 -12.73 4.37
C ARG A 220 -11.37 -13.07 4.18
N LEU A 221 -12.01 -12.48 3.16
CA LEU A 221 -13.44 -12.56 2.94
C LEU A 221 -13.76 -12.85 1.47
N THR A 222 -14.81 -13.65 1.24
CA THR A 222 -15.43 -13.82 -0.08
C THR A 222 -16.26 -12.59 -0.46
N PRO A 223 -16.53 -12.33 -1.76
CA PRO A 223 -17.41 -11.24 -2.18
C PRO A 223 -18.76 -11.19 -1.46
N PRO A 224 -19.50 -12.31 -1.24
CA PRO A 224 -20.73 -12.32 -0.44
C PRO A 224 -20.50 -11.90 1.02
N GLN A 225 -19.39 -12.31 1.64
CA GLN A 225 -19.06 -11.91 3.02
C GLN A 225 -18.75 -10.43 3.13
N ILE A 226 -18.04 -9.86 2.13
CA ILE A 226 -17.80 -8.40 2.02
C ILE A 226 -19.15 -7.66 1.92
N ALA A 227 -20.05 -8.11 1.05
CA ALA A 227 -21.39 -7.52 0.92
C ALA A 227 -22.17 -7.60 2.24
N ALA A 228 -22.15 -8.75 2.92
CA ALA A 228 -22.82 -8.92 4.21
C ALA A 228 -22.29 -7.95 5.28
N ALA A 229 -20.97 -7.68 5.31
CA ALA A 229 -20.36 -6.71 6.22
C ALA A 229 -20.85 -5.28 5.94
N PHE A 230 -20.97 -4.87 4.67
CA PHE A 230 -21.60 -3.59 4.30
C PHE A 230 -23.05 -3.52 4.74
N GLY A 231 -23.83 -4.59 4.52
CA GLY A 231 -25.22 -4.68 4.96
C GLY A 231 -25.36 -4.49 6.47
N ALA A 232 -24.50 -5.14 7.25
CA ALA A 232 -24.52 -5.04 8.71
C ALA A 232 -24.24 -3.61 9.21
N VAL A 233 -23.27 -2.92 8.62
CA VAL A 233 -22.88 -1.55 9.02
C VAL A 233 -23.91 -0.51 8.57
N THR A 234 -24.45 -0.65 7.36
CA THR A 234 -25.38 0.34 6.79
C THR A 234 -26.85 0.09 7.15
N GLY A 235 -27.19 -1.11 7.65
CA GLY A 235 -28.55 -1.52 7.90
C GLY A 235 -29.38 -1.76 6.63
N ARG A 236 -28.74 -1.91 5.46
CA ARG A 236 -29.37 -2.12 4.15
C ARG A 236 -29.22 -3.56 3.70
N SER A 237 -30.13 -4.01 2.84
CA SER A 237 -29.86 -5.21 2.05
C SER A 237 -28.58 -5.01 1.26
N ALA A 238 -27.74 -6.05 1.16
CA ALA A 238 -26.51 -5.98 0.40
C ALA A 238 -26.25 -7.32 -0.30
N ARG A 239 -25.69 -7.25 -1.51
CA ARG A 239 -25.33 -8.44 -2.29
C ARG A 239 -24.02 -8.20 -3.04
N SER A 240 -23.32 -9.28 -3.32
CA SER A 240 -22.21 -9.26 -4.29
C SER A 240 -22.75 -9.34 -5.72
N ASN A 241 -22.00 -8.80 -6.64
CA ASN A 241 -22.22 -8.94 -8.07
C ASN A 241 -20.86 -9.15 -8.77
N ARG A 242 -20.74 -10.26 -9.47
CA ARG A 242 -19.53 -10.55 -10.23
C ARG A 242 -19.55 -9.78 -11.55
N ILE A 243 -18.64 -8.81 -11.69
CA ILE A 243 -18.42 -8.10 -12.96
C ILE A 243 -17.80 -9.08 -13.98
N PRO A 244 -18.31 -9.16 -15.22
CA PRO A 244 -17.65 -9.92 -16.28
C PRO A 244 -16.22 -9.41 -16.49
N ILE A 245 -15.25 -10.31 -16.54
CA ILE A 245 -13.83 -9.94 -16.68
C ILE A 245 -13.55 -9.13 -17.94
N GLN A 246 -14.32 -9.36 -19.01
CA GLN A 246 -14.24 -8.61 -20.27
C GLN A 246 -14.58 -7.14 -20.09
N ALA A 247 -15.49 -6.80 -19.17
CA ALA A 247 -15.82 -5.41 -18.88
C ALA A 247 -14.66 -4.71 -18.13
N VAL A 248 -14.01 -5.44 -17.21
CA VAL A 248 -12.79 -4.94 -16.54
C VAL A 248 -11.67 -4.77 -17.56
N ARG A 249 -11.48 -5.73 -18.45
CA ARG A 249 -10.46 -5.71 -19.50
C ARG A 249 -10.64 -4.54 -20.49
N ALA A 250 -11.88 -4.20 -20.80
CA ALA A 250 -12.19 -3.04 -21.64
C ALA A 250 -11.87 -1.70 -20.93
N PHE A 251 -11.86 -1.69 -19.59
CA PHE A 251 -11.46 -0.54 -18.79
C PHE A 251 -9.94 -0.49 -18.60
N ASP A 252 -9.33 -1.60 -18.17
CA ASP A 252 -7.89 -1.72 -17.93
C ASP A 252 -7.46 -3.19 -17.98
N GLU A 253 -6.60 -3.53 -18.95
CA GLU A 253 -6.08 -4.88 -19.15
C GLU A 253 -5.33 -5.40 -17.92
N HIS A 254 -4.48 -4.55 -17.31
CA HIS A 254 -3.66 -4.95 -16.16
C HIS A 254 -4.49 -5.22 -14.91
N VAL A 255 -5.59 -4.47 -14.75
CA VAL A 255 -6.55 -4.72 -13.66
C VAL A 255 -7.29 -6.03 -13.90
N ALA A 256 -7.62 -6.37 -15.16
CA ALA A 256 -8.23 -7.65 -15.49
C ALA A 256 -7.27 -8.83 -15.20
N GLU A 257 -6.00 -8.74 -15.61
CA GLU A 257 -4.96 -9.73 -15.28
C GLU A 257 -4.88 -10.00 -13.77
N MET A 258 -4.96 -8.95 -12.96
CA MET A 258 -4.96 -9.07 -11.49
C MET A 258 -6.15 -9.87 -10.97
N PHE A 259 -7.36 -9.58 -11.45
CA PHE A 259 -8.57 -10.31 -11.01
C PHE A 259 -8.57 -11.77 -11.48
N GLU A 260 -8.06 -12.04 -12.68
CA GLU A 260 -7.86 -13.42 -13.16
C GLU A 260 -6.86 -14.17 -12.27
N GLN A 261 -5.79 -13.48 -11.82
CA GLN A 261 -4.83 -14.06 -10.89
C GLN A 261 -5.46 -14.35 -9.51
N PHE A 262 -6.36 -13.51 -9.02
CA PHE A 262 -7.09 -13.79 -7.77
C PHE A 262 -7.96 -15.04 -7.89
N ASP A 263 -8.65 -15.22 -9.01
CA ASP A 263 -9.45 -16.41 -9.28
C ASP A 263 -8.59 -17.71 -9.42
N ALA A 264 -7.36 -17.57 -9.94
CA ALA A 264 -6.45 -18.68 -10.17
C ALA A 264 -5.67 -19.13 -8.93
N ALA A 265 -5.34 -18.20 -8.03
CA ALA A 265 -4.51 -18.45 -6.85
C ALA A 265 -5.06 -17.74 -5.61
N PRO A 266 -6.20 -18.20 -5.08
CA PRO A 266 -6.95 -17.46 -4.06
C PRO A 266 -6.31 -17.45 -2.67
N ASP A 267 -5.60 -18.54 -2.31
CA ASP A 267 -4.95 -18.61 -0.99
C ASP A 267 -3.45 -18.52 -1.14
N LEU A 268 -2.90 -17.51 -0.51
CA LEU A 268 -1.48 -17.22 -0.54
C LEU A 268 -0.83 -17.34 0.86
N GLY A 269 -1.51 -17.99 1.82
CA GLY A 269 -0.90 -18.39 3.10
C GLY A 269 -0.44 -17.24 3.99
N ILE A 270 -1.18 -16.13 4.09
CA ILE A 270 -0.87 -15.08 5.08
C ILE A 270 -1.33 -15.52 6.47
N ASP A 271 -0.44 -15.56 7.44
CA ASP A 271 -0.79 -15.74 8.85
C ASP A 271 -1.21 -14.39 9.46
N ILE A 272 -2.52 -14.10 9.38
CA ILE A 272 -3.12 -12.90 9.99
C ILE A 272 -2.95 -12.92 11.52
N GLY A 273 -2.91 -14.10 12.14
CA GLY A 273 -2.69 -14.23 13.58
C GLY A 273 -1.30 -13.75 14.00
N GLU A 274 -0.27 -14.04 13.21
CA GLU A 274 1.08 -13.51 13.41
C GLU A 274 1.12 -11.99 13.25
N LEU A 275 0.48 -11.48 12.20
CA LEU A 275 0.39 -10.03 11.98
C LEU A 275 -0.31 -9.32 13.16
N ARG A 276 -1.38 -9.90 13.71
CA ARG A 276 -2.04 -9.35 14.91
C ARG A 276 -1.18 -9.40 16.17
N ARG A 277 -0.31 -10.38 16.32
CA ARG A 277 0.66 -10.38 17.41
C ARG A 277 1.67 -9.24 17.29
N ALA A 278 2.10 -8.92 16.07
CA ALA A 278 3.01 -7.81 15.80
C ALA A 278 2.32 -6.44 15.90
N HIS A 279 1.04 -6.37 15.49
CA HIS A 279 0.20 -5.17 15.50
C HIS A 279 -1.21 -5.52 16.05
N PRO A 280 -1.44 -5.44 17.38
CA PRO A 280 -2.71 -5.82 18.00
C PRO A 280 -3.93 -5.03 17.52
N GLU A 281 -3.72 -3.81 16.99
CA GLU A 281 -4.77 -2.95 16.43
C GLU A 281 -5.07 -3.22 14.95
N LEU A 282 -4.48 -4.27 14.34
CA LEU A 282 -4.70 -4.66 12.95
C LEU A 282 -6.18 -4.82 12.66
N LEU A 283 -6.69 -4.03 11.72
CA LEU A 283 -8.10 -3.98 11.38
C LEU A 283 -8.53 -5.23 10.61
N ASP A 284 -9.64 -5.81 11.01
CA ASP A 284 -10.47 -6.64 10.15
C ASP A 284 -11.40 -5.74 9.30
N PHE A 285 -12.12 -6.31 8.37
CA PHE A 285 -12.96 -5.55 7.46
C PHE A 285 -14.12 -4.81 8.18
N PRO A 286 -14.84 -5.43 9.13
CA PRO A 286 -15.82 -4.72 9.95
C PRO A 286 -15.22 -3.55 10.76
N GLY A 287 -14.04 -3.73 11.33
CA GLY A 287 -13.30 -2.69 12.07
C GLY A 287 -12.91 -1.52 11.17
N TRP A 288 -12.46 -1.80 9.93
CA TRP A 288 -12.20 -0.78 8.94
C TRP A 288 -13.49 -0.03 8.56
N LEU A 289 -14.58 -0.73 8.26
CA LEU A 289 -15.89 -0.12 7.95
C LEU A 289 -16.36 0.82 9.06
N ALA A 290 -16.18 0.44 10.32
CA ALA A 290 -16.57 1.27 11.47
C ALA A 290 -15.78 2.58 11.53
N ARG A 291 -14.54 2.62 10.99
CA ARG A 291 -13.66 3.81 10.98
C ARG A 291 -13.77 4.62 9.69
N SER A 292 -14.14 4.01 8.57
CA SER A 292 -14.17 4.63 7.23
C SER A 292 -15.35 5.58 6.99
N GLY A 293 -16.28 5.69 7.92
CA GLY A 293 -17.45 6.56 7.78
C GLY A 293 -18.65 5.94 7.09
N TRP A 294 -18.58 4.66 6.70
CA TRP A 294 -19.74 3.87 6.31
C TRP A 294 -20.66 3.70 7.53
N ARG A 295 -21.83 4.35 7.52
CA ARG A 295 -22.79 4.33 8.64
C ARG A 295 -24.21 4.15 8.12
N ARG A 296 -25.10 3.78 9.05
CA ARG A 296 -26.55 3.70 8.83
C ARG A 296 -27.14 5.05 8.47
#